data_f67c2e9ee8c53b188a6b8bb8d29fe4ff
#
_entry.id   f67c2e9ee8c53b188a6b8bb8d29fe4ff
#
_cell.length_a   1.000
_cell.length_b   1.000
_cell.length_c   1.000
_cell.angle_alpha   90.00
_cell.angle_beta   90.00
_cell.angle_gamma   90.00
#
_symmetry.space_group_name_H-M   'P 1'
#
loop_
_entity.id
_entity.type
_entity.pdbx_description
1 polymer ?
#
loop_
_entity_poly.entity_id
_entity_poly.type
_entity_poly.pdbx_seq_one_letter_code
_entity_poly.pdbx_strand_id
1 'polypeptide(L)'
;MQIKRLCVNDHLCLVDFEIKFNTINGGSSTILIGENGTGKSTMLETILEILMSFDSKSREKYLNYDYLLEYNYAQKDISITKVGKDYRIVIDDQIIEGRFKQINSILKDTSIFPQRVITFYSGMNNRMLKNLFFENRLYKVHCRKTLEKYLKIVNNEIEEKVPRIPQFPKKKYYYCDERMVDIYLAAILDGNSSFEKQYLQNECHFNYVQNVDVMIDLDRVEWLFNRERFVEREPINFYSIIDFLDYRFTDIFRRGFLYSQDGKGYFSLTKVSELEIDCISILNFYEILQSLFNAQFKISVACGESNAFSNAMSEGQRQLIKVLGMLGICKTEDCLVLMDEPDAHMNPKWKYEIKEIIDNSLAGANNTQAIIATHDPLVINGVSKEFIRIFTHNQSLVTNNGYYFTKVIAPTEDTEGLGVDGLLQSEYYRLKTSYDKKSTDKFMRRQELYIKLINNEIDDEETEELRNLTQEIGSMQMSYNSIDFLYDDFIKVFRNMDLYSKEYLTYDEIHERRRKIEDIIKTLHEGQV
;
A
#
# COMPACT_ATOMS: atom_id res chain seq x y z
N MET A 1 14.67 -8.24 1.16
CA MET A 1 15.54 -7.10 0.80
C MET A 1 15.20 -5.92 1.68
N GLN A 2 16.21 -5.28 2.28
CA GLN A 2 16.02 -4.09 3.11
C GLN A 2 16.91 -2.96 2.59
N ILE A 3 16.31 -1.99 1.92
CA ILE A 3 17.01 -0.81 1.39
C ILE A 3 17.45 0.06 2.56
N LYS A 4 18.74 0.41 2.61
CA LYS A 4 19.36 1.29 3.60
C LYS A 4 19.46 2.73 3.09
N ARG A 5 19.85 2.88 1.80
CA ARG A 5 20.10 4.18 1.20
C ARG A 5 19.86 4.16 -0.30
N LEU A 6 19.28 5.23 -0.80
CA LEU A 6 19.18 5.51 -2.23
C LEU A 6 19.68 6.93 -2.48
N CYS A 7 20.66 7.08 -3.38
CA CYS A 7 21.05 8.36 -3.95
C CYS A 7 20.75 8.34 -5.45
N VAL A 8 20.26 9.45 -5.97
CA VAL A 8 19.94 9.62 -7.40
C VAL A 8 20.42 10.99 -7.85
N ASN A 9 21.08 11.02 -8.98
CA ASN A 9 21.54 12.27 -9.58
C ASN A 9 20.84 12.48 -10.93
N ASP A 10 20.16 13.62 -11.06
CA ASP A 10 19.52 14.14 -12.28
C ASP A 10 18.47 13.21 -12.91
N HIS A 11 17.49 12.80 -12.10
CA HIS A 11 16.32 12.05 -12.59
C HIS A 11 15.01 12.74 -12.22
N LEU A 12 14.35 13.41 -13.17
CA LEU A 12 13.11 14.16 -12.97
C LEU A 12 13.27 15.21 -11.85
N CYS A 13 12.51 15.08 -10.76
CA CYS A 13 12.62 15.93 -9.56
C CYS A 13 13.71 15.46 -8.57
N LEU A 14 14.29 14.27 -8.80
CA LEU A 14 15.34 13.70 -7.95
C LEU A 14 16.72 14.17 -8.45
N VAL A 15 17.15 15.34 -8.00
CA VAL A 15 18.44 15.94 -8.32
C VAL A 15 19.24 16.09 -7.03
N ASP A 16 20.46 15.55 -7.02
CA ASP A 16 21.28 15.42 -5.81
C ASP A 16 20.47 14.83 -4.63
N PHE A 17 19.61 13.87 -4.98
CA PHE A 17 18.65 13.28 -4.07
C PHE A 17 19.29 12.20 -3.22
N GLU A 18 18.99 12.23 -1.91
CA GLU A 18 19.38 11.19 -0.97
C GLU A 18 18.23 10.87 -0.01
N ILE A 19 17.99 9.57 0.20
CA ILE A 19 17.11 9.07 1.25
C ILE A 19 17.78 7.92 2.00
N LYS A 20 17.66 7.92 3.33
CA LYS A 20 18.10 6.86 4.22
C LYS A 20 16.90 6.22 4.92
N PHE A 21 16.89 4.91 4.96
CA PHE A 21 15.86 4.13 5.62
C PHE A 21 16.41 3.52 6.90
N ASN A 22 15.60 3.46 7.94
CA ASN A 22 15.95 2.69 9.12
C ASN A 22 15.64 1.23 8.85
N THR A 23 16.63 0.38 9.04
CA THR A 23 16.49 -1.07 8.91
C THR A 23 16.50 -1.68 10.29
N ILE A 24 15.42 -2.39 10.65
CA ILE A 24 15.31 -3.18 11.87
C ILE A 24 15.34 -4.65 11.47
N ASN A 25 15.95 -5.48 12.29
CA ASN A 25 15.94 -6.94 12.08
C ASN A 25 14.48 -7.44 12.12
N GLY A 26 14.02 -7.99 11.00
CA GLY A 26 12.63 -8.41 10.78
C GLY A 26 11.99 -7.66 9.60
N GLY A 27 10.73 -7.92 9.32
CA GLY A 27 9.97 -7.16 8.33
C GLY A 27 9.80 -5.71 8.79
N SER A 28 10.14 -4.76 7.93
CA SER A 28 10.06 -3.33 8.26
C SER A 28 9.19 -2.57 7.26
N SER A 29 8.47 -1.58 7.75
CA SER A 29 7.73 -0.65 6.90
C SER A 29 8.19 0.79 7.14
N THR A 30 8.35 1.56 6.05
CA THR A 30 8.69 2.99 6.10
C THR A 30 7.61 3.79 5.40
N ILE A 31 7.16 4.87 6.02
CA ILE A 31 6.14 5.75 5.46
C ILE A 31 6.79 7.02 4.93
N LEU A 32 6.44 7.36 3.70
CA LEU A 32 6.85 8.57 3.01
C LEU A 32 5.65 9.52 2.96
N ILE A 33 5.81 10.68 3.56
CA ILE A 33 4.77 11.71 3.56
C ILE A 33 5.26 12.97 2.84
N GLY A 34 4.35 13.83 2.47
CA GLY A 34 4.63 15.12 1.85
C GLY A 34 3.54 15.52 0.88
N GLU A 35 3.59 16.77 0.44
CA GLU A 35 2.63 17.33 -0.51
C GLU A 35 2.65 16.61 -1.86
N ASN A 36 1.59 16.81 -2.65
CA ASN A 36 1.52 16.28 -3.99
C ASN A 36 2.63 16.85 -4.89
N GLY A 37 3.23 16.00 -5.70
CA GLY A 37 4.32 16.42 -6.61
C GLY A 37 5.71 16.48 -5.97
N THR A 38 5.88 16.17 -4.68
CA THR A 38 7.18 16.18 -3.99
C THR A 38 8.12 15.02 -4.37
N GLY A 39 7.74 14.13 -5.28
CA GLY A 39 8.63 13.08 -5.79
C GLY A 39 8.52 11.71 -5.09
N LYS A 40 7.56 11.49 -4.18
CA LYS A 40 7.35 10.20 -3.51
C LYS A 40 7.18 9.06 -4.51
N SER A 41 6.20 9.17 -5.42
CA SER A 41 5.92 8.17 -6.45
C SER A 41 7.10 8.00 -7.42
N THR A 42 7.78 9.10 -7.76
CA THR A 42 8.98 9.06 -8.62
C THR A 42 10.11 8.26 -7.98
N MET A 43 10.31 8.40 -6.67
CA MET A 43 11.31 7.63 -5.95
C MET A 43 10.96 6.14 -5.93
N LEU A 44 9.69 5.77 -5.69
CA LEU A 44 9.24 4.37 -5.76
C LEU A 44 9.45 3.78 -7.16
N GLU A 45 9.10 4.53 -8.21
CA GLU A 45 9.34 4.16 -9.61
C GLU A 45 10.83 3.98 -9.89
N THR A 46 11.69 4.86 -9.40
CA THR A 46 13.14 4.79 -9.57
C THR A 46 13.71 3.50 -8.96
N ILE A 47 13.29 3.12 -7.76
CA ILE A 47 13.69 1.84 -7.16
C ILE A 47 13.27 0.67 -8.05
N LEU A 48 12.02 0.67 -8.51
CA LEU A 48 11.50 -0.36 -9.40
C LEU A 48 12.32 -0.45 -10.70
N GLU A 49 12.60 0.69 -11.34
CA GLU A 49 13.38 0.76 -12.58
C GLU A 49 14.81 0.24 -12.41
N ILE A 50 15.48 0.61 -11.31
CA ILE A 50 16.81 0.10 -10.99
C ILE A 50 16.79 -1.43 -10.89
N LEU A 51 15.87 -2.02 -10.12
CA LEU A 51 15.77 -3.47 -9.96
C LEU A 51 15.44 -4.18 -11.28
N MET A 52 14.50 -3.63 -12.06
CA MET A 52 14.11 -4.19 -13.36
C MET A 52 15.22 -4.10 -14.41
N SER A 53 16.15 -3.15 -14.30
CA SER A 53 17.25 -3.00 -15.23
C SER A 53 18.18 -4.23 -15.23
N PHE A 54 18.31 -4.92 -14.10
CA PHE A 54 19.12 -6.14 -13.98
C PHE A 54 18.45 -7.41 -14.53
N ASP A 55 17.13 -7.41 -14.67
CA ASP A 55 16.40 -8.57 -15.20
C ASP A 55 16.23 -8.54 -16.72
N SER A 56 16.29 -7.36 -17.34
CA SER A 56 16.03 -7.19 -18.78
C SER A 56 17.18 -6.51 -19.50
N LYS A 57 17.84 -7.22 -20.43
CA LYS A 57 18.93 -6.68 -21.28
C LYS A 57 18.54 -5.43 -22.08
N SER A 58 17.25 -5.21 -22.31
CA SER A 58 16.74 -4.07 -23.08
C SER A 58 16.57 -2.81 -22.23
N ARG A 59 16.50 -2.91 -20.91
CA ARG A 59 16.18 -1.80 -20.01
C ARG A 59 17.38 -1.00 -19.52
N GLU A 60 18.61 -1.58 -19.54
CA GLU A 60 19.83 -0.81 -19.27
C GLU A 60 19.90 0.50 -20.07
N LYS A 61 19.40 0.47 -21.30
CA LYS A 61 19.41 1.65 -22.20
C LYS A 61 18.54 2.82 -21.74
N TYR A 62 17.65 2.61 -20.77
CA TYR A 62 16.67 3.61 -20.32
C TYR A 62 17.06 4.31 -19.02
N LEU A 63 18.06 3.80 -18.26
CA LEU A 63 18.54 4.49 -17.07
C LEU A 63 19.60 5.54 -17.46
N ASN A 64 19.12 6.78 -17.70
CA ASN A 64 19.99 7.89 -18.10
C ASN A 64 20.53 8.69 -16.91
N TYR A 65 20.36 8.19 -15.68
CA TYR A 65 20.78 8.84 -14.45
C TYR A 65 21.77 7.97 -13.69
N ASP A 66 22.59 8.65 -12.88
CA ASP A 66 23.51 8.00 -11.97
C ASP A 66 22.83 7.74 -10.63
N TYR A 67 23.21 6.63 -9.98
CA TYR A 67 22.61 6.26 -8.70
C TYR A 67 23.54 5.43 -7.83
N LEU A 68 23.23 5.45 -6.53
CA LEU A 68 23.74 4.53 -5.51
C LEU A 68 22.54 3.90 -4.80
N LEU A 69 22.49 2.56 -4.76
CA LEU A 69 21.51 1.79 -4.01
C LEU A 69 22.21 0.88 -3.02
N GLU A 70 22.04 1.12 -1.73
CA GLU A 70 22.58 0.31 -0.64
C GLU A 70 21.45 -0.46 0.06
N TYR A 71 21.64 -1.75 0.24
CA TYR A 71 20.64 -2.61 0.88
C TYR A 71 21.26 -3.85 1.50
N ASN A 72 20.53 -4.46 2.45
CA ASN A 72 20.82 -5.78 2.97
C ASN A 72 19.89 -6.81 2.33
N TYR A 73 20.45 -7.93 1.89
CA TYR A 73 19.68 -9.05 1.39
C TYR A 73 20.39 -10.38 1.71
N ALA A 74 19.63 -11.33 2.30
CA ALA A 74 20.17 -12.63 2.71
C ALA A 74 21.43 -12.52 3.59
N GLN A 75 21.41 -11.57 4.56
CA GLN A 75 22.50 -11.25 5.48
C GLN A 75 23.78 -10.70 4.82
N LYS A 76 23.69 -10.26 3.55
CA LYS A 76 24.80 -9.60 2.85
C LYS A 76 24.51 -8.12 2.71
N ASP A 77 25.54 -7.31 2.91
CA ASP A 77 25.51 -5.89 2.61
C ASP A 77 25.89 -5.66 1.15
N ILE A 78 24.98 -5.05 0.41
CA ILE A 78 25.10 -4.88 -1.03
C ILE A 78 25.01 -3.40 -1.36
N SER A 79 25.95 -2.94 -2.16
CA SER A 79 25.97 -1.58 -2.71
C SER A 79 26.09 -1.63 -4.23
N ILE A 80 25.19 -0.98 -4.94
CA ILE A 80 25.19 -0.85 -6.38
C ILE A 80 25.37 0.61 -6.74
N THR A 81 26.48 0.95 -7.35
CA THR A 81 26.77 2.29 -7.87
C THR A 81 26.80 2.27 -9.38
N LYS A 82 26.10 3.19 -10.03
CA LYS A 82 26.15 3.43 -11.47
C LYS A 82 26.59 4.87 -11.72
N VAL A 83 27.65 5.04 -12.51
CA VAL A 83 28.13 6.34 -13.00
C VAL A 83 28.32 6.26 -14.51
N GLY A 84 27.53 7.01 -15.25
CA GLY A 84 27.51 6.95 -16.70
C GLY A 84 27.14 5.55 -17.21
N LYS A 85 28.11 4.81 -17.75
CA LYS A 85 27.93 3.44 -18.26
C LYS A 85 28.64 2.38 -17.40
N ASP A 86 29.31 2.79 -16.35
CA ASP A 86 30.10 1.91 -15.51
C ASP A 86 29.34 1.62 -14.21
N TYR A 87 29.45 0.38 -13.78
CA TYR A 87 28.83 -0.13 -12.57
C TYR A 87 29.91 -0.61 -11.61
N ARG A 88 29.69 -0.35 -10.35
CA ARG A 88 30.45 -0.90 -9.23
C ARG A 88 29.46 -1.56 -8.27
N ILE A 89 29.63 -2.85 -8.04
CA ILE A 89 28.81 -3.61 -7.10
C ILE A 89 29.72 -4.15 -6.01
N VAL A 90 29.37 -3.88 -4.77
CA VAL A 90 30.07 -4.39 -3.60
C VAL A 90 29.10 -5.33 -2.88
N ILE A 91 29.56 -6.55 -2.64
CA ILE A 91 28.83 -7.58 -1.88
C ILE A 91 29.72 -7.94 -0.70
N ASP A 92 29.36 -7.52 0.49
CA ASP A 92 30.25 -7.53 1.66
C ASP A 92 31.61 -6.90 1.30
N ASP A 93 32.68 -7.67 1.24
CA ASP A 93 34.02 -7.17 0.89
C ASP A 93 34.42 -7.42 -0.58
N GLN A 94 33.54 -8.06 -1.38
CA GLN A 94 33.82 -8.36 -2.78
C GLN A 94 33.39 -7.23 -3.69
N ILE A 95 34.32 -6.73 -4.52
CA ILE A 95 34.07 -5.64 -5.46
C ILE A 95 34.01 -6.21 -6.88
N ILE A 96 32.94 -5.89 -7.62
CA ILE A 96 32.73 -6.25 -9.00
C ILE A 96 32.54 -4.94 -9.78
N GLU A 97 33.47 -4.67 -10.71
CA GLU A 97 33.43 -3.44 -11.52
C GLU A 97 33.39 -3.79 -13.01
N GLY A 98 32.73 -2.94 -13.79
CA GLY A 98 32.67 -3.09 -15.23
C GLY A 98 31.41 -2.53 -15.87
N ARG A 99 31.24 -2.82 -17.16
CA ARG A 99 30.02 -2.46 -17.86
C ARG A 99 28.91 -3.48 -17.58
N PHE A 100 27.69 -3.05 -17.71
CA PHE A 100 26.47 -3.84 -17.40
C PHE A 100 26.51 -5.30 -17.89
N LYS A 101 26.93 -5.53 -19.15
CA LYS A 101 26.96 -6.90 -19.71
C LYS A 101 27.93 -7.84 -18.96
N GLN A 102 29.06 -7.32 -18.51
CA GLN A 102 30.07 -8.08 -17.77
C GLN A 102 29.54 -8.41 -16.38
N ILE A 103 29.01 -7.40 -15.70
CA ILE A 103 28.45 -7.53 -14.36
C ILE A 103 27.24 -8.47 -14.35
N ASN A 104 26.29 -8.30 -15.27
CA ASN A 104 25.09 -9.13 -15.33
C ASN A 104 25.41 -10.62 -15.61
N SER A 105 26.52 -10.92 -16.32
CA SER A 105 26.97 -12.32 -16.50
C SER A 105 27.48 -12.94 -15.20
N ILE A 106 28.13 -12.15 -14.33
CA ILE A 106 28.64 -12.58 -13.02
C ILE A 106 27.48 -12.73 -12.02
N LEU A 107 26.52 -11.80 -12.05
CA LEU A 107 25.40 -11.79 -11.13
C LEU A 107 24.35 -12.87 -11.37
N LYS A 108 24.34 -13.52 -12.54
CA LYS A 108 23.40 -14.62 -12.85
C LYS A 108 23.44 -15.77 -11.86
N ASP A 109 24.60 -16.01 -11.27
CA ASP A 109 24.81 -17.10 -10.32
C ASP A 109 24.74 -16.62 -8.86
N THR A 110 24.59 -15.31 -8.64
CA THR A 110 24.49 -14.70 -7.31
C THR A 110 23.08 -14.18 -7.05
N SER A 111 22.40 -14.73 -6.05
CA SER A 111 21.10 -14.22 -5.62
C SER A 111 21.30 -13.00 -4.72
N ILE A 112 21.32 -11.80 -5.33
CA ILE A 112 21.45 -10.52 -4.61
C ILE A 112 20.18 -9.67 -4.64
N PHE A 113 19.18 -10.09 -5.39
CA PHE A 113 17.91 -9.37 -5.55
C PHE A 113 16.76 -10.10 -4.87
N PRO A 114 15.70 -9.40 -4.45
CA PRO A 114 14.55 -10.01 -3.81
C PRO A 114 13.87 -11.00 -4.78
N GLN A 115 13.25 -12.01 -4.21
CA GLN A 115 12.51 -13.00 -4.99
C GLN A 115 11.32 -12.35 -5.69
N ARG A 116 10.67 -11.40 -5.01
CA ARG A 116 9.53 -10.66 -5.57
C ARG A 116 9.61 -9.16 -5.29
N VAL A 117 9.16 -8.39 -6.24
CA VAL A 117 8.91 -6.95 -6.11
C VAL A 117 7.43 -6.72 -6.36
N ILE A 118 6.74 -6.22 -5.36
CA ILE A 118 5.30 -6.02 -5.38
C ILE A 118 5.04 -4.52 -5.41
N THR A 119 4.25 -4.08 -6.37
CA THR A 119 3.92 -2.67 -6.54
C THR A 119 2.42 -2.46 -6.45
N PHE A 120 2.06 -1.44 -5.71
CA PHE A 120 0.70 -0.96 -5.55
C PHE A 120 0.64 0.52 -5.91
N TYR A 121 -0.35 0.90 -6.72
CA TYR A 121 -0.59 2.28 -7.10
C TYR A 121 -2.10 2.53 -7.24
N SER A 122 -2.64 3.46 -6.48
CA SER A 122 -4.07 3.79 -6.51
C SER A 122 -4.43 4.88 -7.52
N GLY A 123 -3.45 5.59 -8.07
CA GLY A 123 -3.68 6.70 -9.00
C GLY A 123 -4.15 6.27 -10.39
N MET A 124 -4.92 7.15 -11.07
CA MET A 124 -5.50 6.89 -12.39
C MET A 124 -4.47 6.69 -13.51
N ASN A 125 -3.24 7.21 -13.36
CA ASN A 125 -2.25 7.25 -14.44
C ASN A 125 -1.52 5.93 -14.71
N ASN A 126 -1.74 4.90 -13.91
CA ASN A 126 -1.11 3.57 -14.05
C ASN A 126 0.41 3.63 -14.35
N ARG A 127 1.14 4.57 -13.72
CA ARG A 127 2.56 4.84 -14.00
C ARG A 127 3.41 3.59 -13.81
N MET A 128 3.31 2.94 -12.65
CA MET A 128 4.04 1.70 -12.35
C MET A 128 3.63 0.54 -13.25
N LEU A 129 2.35 0.45 -13.67
CA LEU A 129 1.88 -0.58 -14.60
C LEU A 129 2.58 -0.48 -15.96
N LYS A 130 2.83 0.74 -16.46
CA LYS A 130 3.54 0.93 -17.74
C LYS A 130 4.95 0.33 -17.68
N ASN A 131 5.63 0.50 -16.57
CA ASN A 131 6.95 -0.09 -16.35
C ASN A 131 6.89 -1.63 -16.33
N LEU A 132 5.84 -2.20 -15.74
CA LEU A 132 5.67 -3.64 -15.61
C LEU A 132 5.01 -4.31 -16.82
N PHE A 133 4.47 -3.54 -17.77
CA PHE A 133 3.76 -4.10 -18.94
C PHE A 133 4.61 -5.11 -19.72
N PHE A 134 5.87 -4.79 -19.94
CA PHE A 134 6.77 -5.67 -20.67
C PHE A 134 7.07 -6.97 -19.90
N GLU A 135 7.29 -6.90 -18.59
CA GLU A 135 7.55 -8.06 -17.74
C GLU A 135 6.33 -8.99 -17.67
N ASN A 136 5.14 -8.42 -17.52
CA ASN A 136 3.90 -9.20 -17.55
C ASN A 136 3.70 -9.90 -18.91
N ARG A 137 4.07 -9.23 -20.01
CA ARG A 137 4.05 -9.86 -21.34
C ARG A 137 5.06 -10.99 -21.47
N LEU A 138 6.28 -10.79 -20.96
CA LEU A 138 7.31 -11.85 -20.96
C LEU A 138 6.86 -13.03 -20.10
N TYR A 139 6.30 -12.79 -18.92
CA TYR A 139 5.76 -13.84 -18.07
C TYR A 139 4.71 -14.69 -18.80
N LYS A 140 3.73 -14.07 -19.45
CA LYS A 140 2.71 -14.74 -20.26
C LYS A 140 3.34 -15.59 -21.37
N VAL A 141 4.34 -15.06 -22.08
CA VAL A 141 5.07 -15.81 -23.14
C VAL A 141 5.80 -17.01 -22.54
N HIS A 142 6.42 -16.87 -21.37
CA HIS A 142 7.11 -17.98 -20.71
C HIS A 142 6.12 -19.06 -20.24
N CYS A 143 5.00 -18.68 -19.63
CA CYS A 143 3.94 -19.62 -19.25
C CYS A 143 3.45 -20.43 -20.47
N ARG A 144 3.19 -19.74 -21.58
CA ARG A 144 2.79 -20.37 -22.83
C ARG A 144 3.83 -21.39 -23.35
N LYS A 145 5.11 -21.00 -23.41
CA LYS A 145 6.20 -21.90 -23.84
C LYS A 145 6.36 -23.10 -22.91
N THR A 146 6.16 -22.92 -21.61
CA THR A 146 6.19 -24.00 -20.62
C THR A 146 5.07 -25.01 -20.88
N LEU A 147 3.87 -24.54 -21.15
CA LEU A 147 2.73 -25.38 -21.49
C LEU A 147 2.94 -26.11 -22.82
N GLU A 148 3.41 -25.40 -23.86
CA GLU A 148 3.77 -26.02 -25.17
C GLU A 148 4.79 -27.14 -25.01
N LYS A 149 5.83 -26.94 -24.19
CA LYS A 149 6.83 -27.96 -23.90
C LYS A 149 6.23 -29.18 -23.18
N TYR A 150 5.36 -28.93 -22.19
CA TYR A 150 4.66 -30.01 -21.50
C TYR A 150 3.80 -30.85 -22.44
N LEU A 151 3.01 -30.21 -23.30
CA LEU A 151 2.15 -30.91 -24.28
C LEU A 151 2.95 -31.76 -25.27
N LYS A 152 4.12 -31.28 -25.73
CA LYS A 152 5.02 -32.07 -26.57
C LYS A 152 5.55 -33.33 -25.88
N ILE A 153 5.82 -33.25 -24.58
CA ILE A 153 6.22 -34.43 -23.78
C ILE A 153 5.07 -35.41 -23.66
N VAL A 154 3.86 -34.93 -23.32
CA VAL A 154 2.67 -35.79 -23.15
C VAL A 154 2.28 -36.49 -24.48
N ASN A 155 2.44 -35.78 -25.61
CA ASN A 155 2.13 -36.32 -26.93
C ASN A 155 3.23 -37.22 -27.51
N ASN A 156 4.30 -37.55 -26.75
CA ASN A 156 5.47 -38.33 -27.21
C ASN A 156 6.20 -37.72 -28.42
N GLU A 157 6.12 -36.39 -28.58
CA GLU A 157 6.83 -35.67 -29.66
C GLU A 157 8.31 -35.41 -29.33
N ILE A 158 8.77 -35.75 -28.13
CA ILE A 158 10.16 -35.60 -27.65
C ILE A 158 10.72 -36.97 -27.32
N GLU A 159 11.78 -37.39 -28.01
CA GLU A 159 12.48 -38.67 -27.83
C GLU A 159 13.50 -38.69 -26.66
N GLU A 160 13.36 -37.87 -25.64
CA GLU A 160 14.25 -37.91 -24.47
C GLU A 160 13.93 -39.11 -23.56
N LYS A 161 14.97 -39.88 -23.19
CA LYS A 161 14.83 -41.08 -22.35
C LYS A 161 14.14 -40.91 -21.01
N VAL A 162 14.22 -39.69 -20.42
CA VAL A 162 13.47 -39.26 -19.22
C VAL A 162 13.25 -37.75 -19.34
N PRO A 163 12.15 -37.30 -19.93
CA PRO A 163 11.90 -35.85 -20.05
C PRO A 163 11.66 -35.22 -18.68
N ARG A 164 12.37 -34.14 -18.38
CA ARG A 164 12.05 -33.33 -17.18
C ARG A 164 10.76 -32.58 -17.42
N ILE A 165 9.79 -32.79 -16.55
CA ILE A 165 8.54 -32.02 -16.55
C ILE A 165 8.89 -30.52 -16.37
N PRO A 166 8.51 -29.67 -17.34
CA PRO A 166 8.80 -28.24 -17.24
C PRO A 166 8.03 -27.61 -16.08
N GLN A 167 8.60 -26.60 -15.45
CA GLN A 167 7.93 -25.84 -14.37
C GLN A 167 7.55 -24.46 -14.87
N PHE A 168 6.40 -23.95 -14.41
CA PHE A 168 6.01 -22.59 -14.70
C PHE A 168 7.00 -21.59 -14.08
N PRO A 169 7.27 -20.49 -14.78
CA PRO A 169 8.16 -19.45 -14.25
C PRO A 169 7.52 -18.81 -13.04
N LYS A 170 8.33 -18.50 -12.02
CA LYS A 170 7.90 -17.67 -10.91
C LYS A 170 7.82 -16.22 -11.39
N LYS A 171 6.70 -15.55 -11.10
CA LYS A 171 6.53 -14.13 -11.39
C LYS A 171 7.31 -13.31 -10.36
N LYS A 172 8.25 -12.48 -10.82
CA LYS A 172 9.09 -11.65 -9.94
C LYS A 172 8.44 -10.30 -9.63
N TYR A 173 7.81 -9.70 -10.63
CA TYR A 173 7.21 -8.37 -10.53
C TYR A 173 5.69 -8.45 -10.52
N TYR A 174 5.08 -8.00 -9.44
CA TYR A 174 3.64 -7.94 -9.27
C TYR A 174 3.15 -6.51 -9.32
N TYR A 175 2.05 -6.30 -10.02
CA TYR A 175 1.26 -5.09 -9.94
C TYR A 175 -0.14 -5.44 -9.45
N CYS A 176 -0.55 -4.77 -8.38
CA CYS A 176 -1.86 -4.98 -7.79
C CYS A 176 -2.89 -4.10 -8.50
N ASP A 177 -3.68 -4.71 -9.38
CA ASP A 177 -4.77 -4.03 -10.10
C ASP A 177 -6.15 -4.55 -9.68
N GLU A 178 -7.21 -3.91 -10.20
CA GLU A 178 -8.60 -4.27 -9.89
C GLU A 178 -8.97 -5.71 -10.26
N ARG A 179 -8.33 -6.29 -11.26
CA ARG A 179 -8.60 -7.67 -11.70
C ARG A 179 -8.09 -8.72 -10.73
N MET A 180 -7.19 -8.31 -9.83
CA MET A 180 -6.61 -9.19 -8.82
C MET A 180 -7.47 -9.32 -7.57
N VAL A 181 -8.47 -8.44 -7.38
CA VAL A 181 -9.31 -8.43 -6.17
C VAL A 181 -9.97 -9.79 -5.93
N ASP A 182 -10.58 -10.36 -6.97
CA ASP A 182 -11.22 -11.67 -6.87
C ASP A 182 -10.22 -12.77 -6.51
N ILE A 183 -9.07 -12.76 -7.18
CA ILE A 183 -8.00 -13.75 -6.95
C ILE A 183 -7.45 -13.62 -5.52
N TYR A 184 -7.21 -12.40 -5.04
CA TYR A 184 -6.74 -12.15 -3.67
C TYR A 184 -7.77 -12.57 -2.64
N LEU A 185 -9.04 -12.25 -2.86
CA LEU A 185 -10.12 -12.64 -1.96
C LEU A 185 -10.22 -14.16 -1.81
N ALA A 186 -10.18 -14.89 -2.95
CA ALA A 186 -10.17 -16.35 -2.93
C ALA A 186 -8.93 -16.88 -2.21
N ALA A 187 -7.75 -16.37 -2.52
CA ALA A 187 -6.50 -16.81 -1.93
C ALA A 187 -6.44 -16.58 -0.41
N ILE A 188 -7.00 -15.45 0.09
CA ILE A 188 -7.06 -15.17 1.53
C ILE A 188 -8.06 -16.09 2.24
N LEU A 189 -9.28 -16.21 1.71
CA LEU A 189 -10.37 -16.90 2.41
C LEU A 189 -10.26 -18.43 2.30
N ASP A 190 -9.79 -18.95 1.16
CA ASP A 190 -9.60 -20.39 0.93
C ASP A 190 -8.21 -20.87 1.36
N GLY A 191 -7.22 -19.99 1.40
CA GLY A 191 -5.87 -20.33 1.84
C GLY A 191 -5.71 -20.37 3.35
N ASN A 192 -4.56 -20.91 3.79
CA ASN A 192 -4.18 -21.01 5.21
C ASN A 192 -3.61 -19.67 5.77
N SER A 193 -4.13 -18.54 5.35
CA SER A 193 -3.74 -17.21 5.84
C SER A 193 -4.48 -16.89 7.13
N SER A 194 -3.78 -16.82 8.27
CA SER A 194 -4.43 -16.63 9.57
C SER A 194 -4.87 -15.18 9.83
N PHE A 195 -3.95 -14.22 9.71
CA PHE A 195 -4.20 -12.82 10.07
C PHE A 195 -5.15 -12.14 9.06
N GLU A 196 -4.83 -12.17 7.76
CA GLU A 196 -5.61 -11.52 6.71
C GLU A 196 -7.04 -12.04 6.65
N LYS A 197 -7.20 -13.36 6.82
CA LYS A 197 -8.53 -13.99 6.87
C LYS A 197 -9.33 -13.51 8.07
N GLN A 198 -8.74 -13.54 9.26
CA GLN A 198 -9.40 -13.06 10.49
C GLN A 198 -9.76 -11.58 10.38
N TYR A 199 -8.88 -10.75 9.81
CA TYR A 199 -9.14 -9.34 9.63
C TYR A 199 -10.34 -9.09 8.71
N LEU A 200 -10.43 -9.79 7.56
CA LEU A 200 -11.58 -9.69 6.66
C LEU A 200 -12.87 -10.23 7.29
N GLN A 201 -12.79 -11.28 8.10
CA GLN A 201 -13.94 -11.79 8.83
C GLN A 201 -14.48 -10.78 9.85
N ASN A 202 -13.60 -10.13 10.60
CA ASN A 202 -13.98 -9.18 11.63
C ASN A 202 -14.50 -7.86 11.05
N GLU A 203 -13.80 -7.31 10.04
CA GLU A 203 -14.09 -5.96 9.52
C GLU A 203 -15.10 -5.95 8.37
N CYS A 204 -15.12 -6.99 7.54
CA CYS A 204 -16.01 -7.09 6.37
C CYS A 204 -17.09 -8.15 6.52
N HIS A 205 -17.03 -8.97 7.58
CA HIS A 205 -17.91 -10.13 7.81
C HIS A 205 -17.87 -11.17 6.68
N PHE A 206 -16.73 -11.27 5.95
CA PHE A 206 -16.50 -12.26 4.91
C PHE A 206 -16.01 -13.56 5.54
N ASN A 207 -16.91 -14.56 5.65
CA ASN A 207 -16.61 -15.77 6.42
C ASN A 207 -15.81 -16.79 5.61
N TYR A 208 -16.28 -17.14 4.41
CA TYR A 208 -15.65 -18.11 3.51
C TYR A 208 -16.12 -17.90 2.08
N VAL A 209 -15.34 -18.41 1.13
CA VAL A 209 -15.75 -18.42 -0.28
C VAL A 209 -16.81 -19.49 -0.50
N GLN A 210 -17.95 -19.09 -1.03
CA GLN A 210 -19.02 -20.00 -1.37
C GLN A 210 -18.76 -20.68 -2.71
N ASN A 211 -18.42 -19.88 -3.73
CA ASN A 211 -17.99 -20.36 -5.03
C ASN A 211 -17.10 -19.36 -5.75
N VAL A 212 -16.23 -19.88 -6.60
CA VAL A 212 -15.40 -19.14 -7.54
C VAL A 212 -15.90 -19.48 -8.94
N ASP A 213 -16.61 -18.56 -9.56
CA ASP A 213 -17.02 -18.70 -10.96
C ASP A 213 -15.87 -18.28 -11.85
N VAL A 214 -15.41 -19.21 -12.70
CA VAL A 214 -14.29 -19.01 -13.62
C VAL A 214 -14.82 -19.09 -15.04
N MET A 215 -14.63 -18.02 -15.80
CA MET A 215 -14.89 -18.01 -17.23
C MET A 215 -13.57 -18.05 -17.98
N ILE A 216 -13.41 -19.01 -18.89
CA ILE A 216 -12.22 -19.23 -19.69
C ILE A 216 -12.55 -19.04 -21.17
N ASP A 217 -11.70 -18.32 -21.88
CA ASP A 217 -11.76 -18.13 -23.32
C ASP A 217 -11.09 -19.33 -24.03
N LEU A 218 -11.91 -20.31 -24.43
CA LEU A 218 -11.46 -21.54 -25.09
C LEU A 218 -10.97 -21.30 -26.53
N ASP A 219 -11.47 -20.27 -27.21
CA ASP A 219 -11.05 -19.95 -28.58
C ASP A 219 -9.59 -19.49 -28.63
N ARG A 220 -9.12 -18.86 -27.57
CA ARG A 220 -7.69 -18.51 -27.44
C ARG A 220 -6.78 -19.70 -27.23
N VAL A 221 -7.33 -20.86 -26.94
CA VAL A 221 -6.62 -22.11 -26.65
C VAL A 221 -6.61 -23.03 -27.86
N GLU A 222 -7.32 -22.71 -28.98
CA GLU A 222 -7.32 -23.51 -30.21
C GLU A 222 -5.92 -23.87 -30.70
N TRP A 223 -4.92 -23.02 -30.47
CA TRP A 223 -3.52 -23.29 -30.81
C TRP A 223 -2.88 -24.39 -29.95
N LEU A 224 -3.43 -24.71 -28.76
CA LEU A 224 -2.98 -25.81 -27.90
C LEU A 224 -3.49 -27.17 -28.36
N PHE A 225 -4.56 -27.16 -29.15
CA PHE A 225 -5.23 -28.38 -29.59
C PHE A 225 -5.22 -28.43 -31.10
N ASN A 226 -4.74 -29.57 -31.65
CA ASN A 226 -4.77 -29.80 -33.08
C ASN A 226 -6.21 -29.72 -33.58
N ARG A 227 -6.51 -28.84 -34.56
CA ARG A 227 -7.84 -28.55 -35.08
C ARG A 227 -8.69 -29.77 -35.43
N GLU A 228 -8.05 -30.90 -35.79
CA GLU A 228 -8.73 -32.13 -36.22
C GLU A 228 -9.36 -32.93 -35.06
N ARG A 229 -8.97 -32.71 -33.80
CA ARG A 229 -9.53 -33.40 -32.63
C ARG A 229 -10.64 -32.64 -31.86
N PHE A 230 -10.98 -31.46 -32.29
CA PHE A 230 -12.02 -30.62 -31.65
C PHE A 230 -13.46 -31.02 -32.02
N VAL A 231 -13.68 -32.05 -32.80
CA VAL A 231 -15.01 -32.47 -33.27
C VAL A 231 -15.81 -33.15 -32.14
N GLU A 232 -15.13 -33.72 -31.14
CA GLU A 232 -15.76 -34.26 -29.93
C GLU A 232 -15.42 -33.32 -28.76
N ARG A 233 -16.43 -32.47 -28.44
CA ARG A 233 -16.38 -31.35 -27.49
C ARG A 233 -16.16 -31.72 -26.03
N GLU A 234 -15.34 -32.69 -25.70
CA GLU A 234 -14.97 -32.97 -24.33
C GLU A 234 -13.72 -32.20 -23.91
N PRO A 235 -13.73 -31.54 -22.73
CA PRO A 235 -12.60 -30.78 -22.21
C PRO A 235 -11.45 -31.66 -21.68
N ILE A 236 -11.27 -32.87 -22.21
CA ILE A 236 -10.30 -33.88 -21.72
C ILE A 236 -8.89 -33.30 -21.63
N ASN A 237 -8.47 -32.54 -22.64
CA ASN A 237 -7.14 -31.93 -22.63
C ASN A 237 -7.03 -30.75 -21.66
N PHE A 238 -8.11 -30.06 -21.38
CA PHE A 238 -8.11 -28.98 -20.38
C PHE A 238 -7.85 -29.50 -18.97
N TYR A 239 -8.49 -30.60 -18.58
CA TYR A 239 -8.24 -31.20 -17.26
C TYR A 239 -6.81 -31.72 -17.10
N SER A 240 -6.18 -32.21 -18.15
CA SER A 240 -4.74 -32.56 -18.11
C SER A 240 -3.85 -31.33 -17.91
N ILE A 241 -4.26 -30.17 -18.42
CA ILE A 241 -3.57 -28.92 -18.17
C ILE A 241 -3.77 -28.46 -16.71
N ILE A 242 -4.99 -28.55 -16.19
CA ILE A 242 -5.26 -28.24 -14.77
C ILE A 242 -4.44 -29.17 -13.87
N ASP A 243 -4.37 -30.46 -14.18
CA ASP A 243 -3.56 -31.44 -13.46
C ASP A 243 -2.07 -31.08 -13.46
N PHE A 244 -1.57 -30.60 -14.58
CA PHE A 244 -0.20 -30.11 -14.72
C PHE A 244 0.05 -28.81 -13.95
N LEU A 245 -0.94 -27.91 -13.87
CA LEU A 245 -0.84 -26.67 -13.08
C LEU A 245 -0.80 -26.99 -11.59
N ASP A 246 -1.80 -27.70 -11.14
CA ASP A 246 -1.90 -28.24 -9.78
C ASP A 246 -3.00 -29.33 -9.73
N TYR A 247 -2.58 -30.58 -9.59
CA TYR A 247 -3.48 -31.76 -9.61
C TYR A 247 -4.60 -31.67 -8.55
N ARG A 248 -4.37 -30.95 -7.46
CA ARG A 248 -5.38 -30.77 -6.39
C ARG A 248 -6.67 -30.08 -6.89
N PHE A 249 -6.57 -29.25 -7.90
CA PHE A 249 -7.72 -28.55 -8.50
C PHE A 249 -8.48 -29.39 -9.53
N THR A 250 -7.90 -30.47 -10.04
CA THR A 250 -8.48 -31.22 -11.17
C THR A 250 -9.90 -31.72 -10.90
N ASP A 251 -10.14 -32.33 -9.75
CA ASP A 251 -11.45 -32.83 -9.39
C ASP A 251 -12.49 -31.73 -9.14
N ILE A 252 -12.07 -30.60 -8.57
CA ILE A 252 -12.93 -29.44 -8.37
C ILE A 252 -13.37 -28.85 -9.71
N PHE A 253 -12.45 -28.73 -10.67
CA PHE A 253 -12.78 -28.25 -12.01
C PHE A 253 -13.69 -29.23 -12.77
N ARG A 254 -13.50 -30.54 -12.64
CA ARG A 254 -14.39 -31.54 -13.25
C ARG A 254 -15.81 -31.46 -12.73
N ARG A 255 -15.98 -31.31 -11.41
CA ARG A 255 -17.30 -31.17 -10.78
C ARG A 255 -17.97 -29.84 -11.04
N GLY A 256 -17.18 -28.78 -11.18
CA GLY A 256 -17.65 -27.41 -11.34
C GLY A 256 -17.95 -26.99 -12.77
N PHE A 257 -17.78 -27.85 -13.77
CA PHE A 257 -18.10 -27.51 -15.16
C PHE A 257 -19.61 -27.34 -15.34
N LEU A 258 -20.02 -26.13 -15.76
CA LEU A 258 -21.43 -25.79 -15.94
C LEU A 258 -21.87 -25.85 -17.41
N TYR A 259 -21.12 -25.23 -18.31
CA TYR A 259 -21.49 -25.17 -19.73
C TYR A 259 -20.41 -24.51 -20.59
N SER A 260 -20.35 -24.85 -21.89
CA SER A 260 -19.55 -24.16 -22.90
C SER A 260 -20.49 -23.49 -23.90
N GLN A 261 -20.47 -22.17 -23.98
CA GLN A 261 -21.24 -21.37 -24.93
C GLN A 261 -20.31 -20.41 -25.65
N ASP A 262 -20.46 -20.27 -26.98
CA ASP A 262 -19.71 -19.34 -27.80
C ASP A 262 -18.18 -19.38 -27.60
N GLY A 263 -17.60 -20.61 -27.55
CA GLY A 263 -16.16 -20.80 -27.36
C GLY A 263 -15.64 -20.49 -25.95
N LYS A 264 -16.54 -20.32 -24.98
CA LYS A 264 -16.18 -20.06 -23.57
C LYS A 264 -16.53 -21.26 -22.69
N GLY A 265 -15.63 -21.57 -21.78
CA GLY A 265 -15.87 -22.54 -20.70
C GLY A 265 -16.27 -21.84 -19.41
N TYR A 266 -17.29 -22.32 -18.74
CA TYR A 266 -17.76 -21.81 -17.44
C TYR A 266 -17.61 -22.90 -16.39
N PHE A 267 -16.99 -22.53 -15.26
CA PHE A 267 -16.75 -23.41 -14.13
C PHE A 267 -17.19 -22.70 -12.86
N SER A 268 -17.90 -23.40 -11.98
CA SER A 268 -18.22 -22.92 -10.64
C SER A 268 -17.51 -23.80 -9.62
N LEU A 269 -16.43 -23.29 -9.04
CA LEU A 269 -15.59 -24.03 -8.11
C LEU A 269 -16.09 -23.80 -6.70
N THR A 270 -16.40 -24.90 -6.00
CA THR A 270 -16.82 -24.88 -4.61
C THR A 270 -15.82 -25.65 -3.77
N LYS A 271 -15.74 -25.33 -2.46
CA LYS A 271 -14.95 -26.09 -1.50
C LYS A 271 -13.44 -26.11 -1.79
N VAL A 272 -12.91 -25.01 -2.36
CA VAL A 272 -11.47 -24.87 -2.59
C VAL A 272 -10.70 -24.91 -1.26
N SER A 273 -11.28 -24.39 -0.18
CA SER A 273 -10.70 -24.44 1.17
C SER A 273 -10.48 -25.85 1.71
N GLU A 274 -11.26 -26.85 1.24
CA GLU A 274 -11.07 -28.26 1.63
C GLU A 274 -9.78 -28.87 1.06
N LEU A 275 -9.11 -28.20 0.10
CA LEU A 275 -7.85 -28.64 -0.47
C LEU A 275 -6.63 -28.35 0.43
N GLU A 276 -6.82 -27.56 1.49
CA GLU A 276 -5.76 -27.15 2.42
C GLU A 276 -4.51 -26.57 1.73
N ILE A 277 -4.73 -25.74 0.72
CA ILE A 277 -3.67 -25.12 -0.09
C ILE A 277 -3.29 -23.79 0.53
N ASP A 278 -1.99 -23.44 0.49
CA ASP A 278 -1.52 -22.13 0.94
C ASP A 278 -1.93 -21.00 -0.02
N CYS A 279 -2.05 -19.79 0.53
CA CYS A 279 -2.51 -18.60 -0.18
C CYS A 279 -1.71 -18.34 -1.48
N ILE A 280 -0.38 -18.55 -1.45
CA ILE A 280 0.48 -18.29 -2.61
C ILE A 280 0.25 -19.32 -3.72
N SER A 281 0.06 -20.58 -3.38
CA SER A 281 -0.23 -21.63 -4.36
C SER A 281 -1.57 -21.36 -5.05
N ILE A 282 -2.61 -20.96 -4.32
CA ILE A 282 -3.90 -20.55 -4.89
C ILE A 282 -3.72 -19.33 -5.81
N LEU A 283 -3.01 -18.32 -5.35
CA LEU A 283 -2.74 -17.12 -6.13
C LEU A 283 -2.01 -17.45 -7.44
N ASN A 284 -0.91 -18.21 -7.37
CA ASN A 284 -0.15 -18.60 -8.55
C ASN A 284 -1.00 -19.40 -9.54
N PHE A 285 -1.82 -20.32 -9.05
CA PHE A 285 -2.70 -21.13 -9.88
C PHE A 285 -3.68 -20.23 -10.67
N TYR A 286 -4.38 -19.32 -10.00
CA TYR A 286 -5.32 -18.42 -10.67
C TYR A 286 -4.63 -17.41 -11.60
N GLU A 287 -3.43 -16.91 -11.25
CA GLU A 287 -2.65 -16.03 -12.14
C GLU A 287 -2.18 -16.74 -13.41
N ILE A 288 -1.79 -18.01 -13.32
CA ILE A 288 -1.40 -18.81 -14.49
C ILE A 288 -2.63 -19.04 -15.37
N LEU A 289 -3.78 -19.41 -14.79
CA LEU A 289 -5.04 -19.53 -15.53
C LEU A 289 -5.39 -18.22 -16.26
N GLN A 290 -5.30 -17.08 -15.58
CA GLN A 290 -5.53 -15.77 -16.19
C GLN A 290 -4.53 -15.51 -17.33
N SER A 291 -3.28 -15.88 -17.14
CA SER A 291 -2.20 -15.64 -18.12
C SER A 291 -2.33 -16.50 -19.36
N LEU A 292 -2.73 -17.76 -19.21
CA LEU A 292 -2.86 -18.74 -20.30
C LEU A 292 -4.20 -18.61 -21.03
N PHE A 293 -5.29 -18.52 -20.29
CA PHE A 293 -6.64 -18.68 -20.81
C PHE A 293 -7.46 -17.38 -20.76
N ASN A 294 -6.84 -16.25 -20.36
CA ASN A 294 -7.55 -15.00 -20.11
C ASN A 294 -8.75 -15.19 -19.16
N ALA A 295 -8.55 -16.06 -18.16
CA ALA A 295 -9.59 -16.39 -17.19
C ALA A 295 -10.11 -15.14 -16.49
N GLN A 296 -11.42 -15.06 -16.33
CA GLN A 296 -12.10 -14.05 -15.52
C GLN A 296 -12.72 -14.76 -14.32
N PHE A 297 -12.61 -14.12 -13.17
CA PHE A 297 -13.07 -14.67 -11.91
C PHE A 297 -14.20 -13.79 -11.37
N LYS A 298 -15.20 -14.45 -10.78
CA LYS A 298 -16.25 -13.81 -10.02
C LYS A 298 -16.48 -14.62 -8.75
N ILE A 299 -16.33 -13.98 -7.61
CA ILE A 299 -16.37 -14.66 -6.33
C ILE A 299 -17.65 -14.31 -5.59
N SER A 300 -18.29 -15.32 -5.02
CA SER A 300 -19.31 -15.14 -4.02
C SER A 300 -18.79 -15.57 -2.65
N VAL A 301 -19.01 -14.72 -1.66
CA VAL A 301 -18.62 -14.94 -0.26
C VAL A 301 -19.84 -15.01 0.64
N ALA A 302 -19.79 -15.88 1.62
CA ALA A 302 -20.78 -15.91 2.69
C ALA A 302 -20.54 -14.72 3.63
N CYS A 303 -21.59 -13.91 3.84
CA CYS A 303 -21.57 -12.74 4.70
C CYS A 303 -22.73 -12.83 5.69
N GLY A 304 -22.50 -13.36 6.89
CA GLY A 304 -23.56 -13.69 7.83
C GLY A 304 -24.53 -14.72 7.25
N GLU A 305 -25.81 -14.39 7.20
CA GLU A 305 -26.88 -15.23 6.62
C GLU A 305 -27.09 -14.98 5.10
N SER A 306 -26.36 -14.05 4.51
CA SER A 306 -26.47 -13.66 3.09
C SER A 306 -25.20 -13.94 2.32
N ASN A 307 -25.29 -13.86 0.99
CA ASN A 307 -24.14 -13.97 0.10
C ASN A 307 -23.85 -12.61 -0.52
N ALA A 308 -22.58 -12.24 -0.53
CA ALA A 308 -22.09 -11.05 -1.22
C ALA A 308 -21.26 -11.46 -2.44
N PHE A 309 -21.45 -10.75 -3.56
CA PHE A 309 -20.61 -10.90 -4.74
C PHE A 309 -19.49 -9.88 -4.72
N SER A 310 -18.32 -10.24 -5.21
CA SER A 310 -17.16 -9.37 -5.29
C SER A 310 -17.40 -8.06 -6.03
N ASN A 311 -18.27 -8.04 -7.03
CA ASN A 311 -18.64 -6.84 -7.78
C ASN A 311 -19.59 -5.88 -7.01
N ALA A 312 -20.20 -6.33 -5.92
CA ALA A 312 -21.06 -5.51 -5.05
C ALA A 312 -20.30 -4.90 -3.87
N MET A 313 -19.01 -5.21 -3.71
CA MET A 313 -18.16 -4.67 -2.64
C MET A 313 -17.88 -3.18 -2.85
N SER A 314 -17.79 -2.44 -1.75
CA SER A 314 -17.38 -1.04 -1.78
C SER A 314 -15.92 -0.87 -2.25
N GLU A 315 -15.59 0.31 -2.77
CA GLU A 315 -14.20 0.61 -3.19
C GLU A 315 -13.19 0.42 -2.03
N GLY A 316 -13.58 0.84 -0.82
CA GLY A 316 -12.74 0.64 0.36
C GLY A 316 -12.49 -0.83 0.70
N GLN A 317 -13.52 -1.68 0.62
CA GLN A 317 -13.36 -3.14 0.80
C GLN A 317 -12.45 -3.75 -0.27
N ARG A 318 -12.62 -3.36 -1.53
CA ARG A 318 -11.77 -3.80 -2.63
C ARG A 318 -10.32 -3.37 -2.42
N GLN A 319 -10.10 -2.15 -1.93
CA GLN A 319 -8.78 -1.63 -1.60
C GLN A 319 -8.12 -2.42 -0.47
N LEU A 320 -8.86 -2.68 0.61
CA LEU A 320 -8.39 -3.49 1.73
C LEU A 320 -8.00 -4.91 1.29
N ILE A 321 -8.83 -5.57 0.46
CA ILE A 321 -8.54 -6.89 -0.10
C ILE A 321 -7.26 -6.88 -0.93
N LYS A 322 -7.04 -5.84 -1.74
CA LYS A 322 -5.80 -5.68 -2.52
C LYS A 322 -4.57 -5.60 -1.63
N VAL A 323 -4.64 -4.79 -0.57
CA VAL A 323 -3.52 -4.64 0.38
C VAL A 323 -3.24 -5.96 1.10
N LEU A 324 -4.26 -6.58 1.69
CA LEU A 324 -4.11 -7.84 2.43
C LEU A 324 -3.64 -8.99 1.53
N GLY A 325 -4.21 -9.13 0.32
CA GLY A 325 -3.83 -10.18 -0.62
C GLY A 325 -2.39 -10.06 -1.11
N MET A 326 -1.96 -8.84 -1.34
CA MET A 326 -0.58 -8.55 -1.71
C MET A 326 0.40 -8.89 -0.58
N LEU A 327 0.07 -8.52 0.66
CA LEU A 327 0.90 -8.79 1.82
C LEU A 327 0.94 -10.29 2.16
N GLY A 328 -0.13 -11.03 1.87
CA GLY A 328 -0.17 -12.49 2.01
C GLY A 328 0.91 -13.21 1.19
N ILE A 329 1.35 -12.62 0.07
CA ILE A 329 2.45 -13.15 -0.75
C ILE A 329 3.80 -13.05 0.00
N CYS A 330 3.96 -12.02 0.83
CA CYS A 330 5.24 -11.72 1.48
C CYS A 330 5.62 -12.67 2.62
N LYS A 331 4.70 -13.53 3.07
CA LYS A 331 4.94 -14.42 4.23
C LYS A 331 5.94 -15.53 3.98
N THR A 332 6.02 -16.02 2.76
CA THR A 332 6.83 -17.20 2.41
C THR A 332 8.00 -16.89 1.48
N GLU A 333 8.09 -15.68 0.97
CA GLU A 333 9.13 -15.28 0.03
C GLU A 333 9.70 -13.90 0.40
N ASP A 334 10.97 -13.67 0.08
CA ASP A 334 11.65 -12.40 0.27
C ASP A 334 11.10 -11.34 -0.69
N CYS A 335 10.43 -10.32 -0.16
CA CYS A 335 9.75 -9.31 -0.95
C CYS A 335 10.29 -7.90 -0.72
N LEU A 336 10.21 -7.07 -1.76
CA LEU A 336 10.19 -5.61 -1.63
C LEU A 336 8.80 -5.13 -2.05
N VAL A 337 8.14 -4.40 -1.17
CA VAL A 337 6.77 -3.91 -1.38
C VAL A 337 6.80 -2.39 -1.52
N LEU A 338 6.35 -1.88 -2.67
CA LEU A 338 6.32 -0.46 -3.00
C LEU A 338 4.86 -0.03 -3.14
N MET A 339 4.35 0.73 -2.19
CA MET A 339 2.96 1.16 -2.14
C MET A 339 2.85 2.67 -2.33
N ASP A 340 2.06 3.09 -3.30
CA ASP A 340 1.70 4.49 -3.51
C ASP A 340 0.20 4.69 -3.24
N GLU A 341 -0.10 5.40 -2.16
CA GLU A 341 -1.43 5.69 -1.63
C GLU A 341 -2.31 4.44 -1.41
N PRO A 342 -1.83 3.44 -0.65
CA PRO A 342 -2.63 2.24 -0.39
C PRO A 342 -3.89 2.51 0.43
N ASP A 343 -3.94 3.62 1.13
CA ASP A 343 -5.03 4.11 1.98
C ASP A 343 -6.16 4.82 1.20
N ALA A 344 -5.97 5.07 -0.10
CA ALA A 344 -7.00 5.72 -0.93
C ALA A 344 -8.32 4.93 -0.88
N HIS A 345 -9.45 5.65 -0.81
CA HIS A 345 -10.82 5.10 -0.70
C HIS A 345 -11.13 4.29 0.56
N MET A 346 -10.16 4.09 1.47
CA MET A 346 -10.42 3.44 2.75
C MET A 346 -11.20 4.37 3.69
N ASN A 347 -12.00 3.77 4.57
CA ASN A 347 -12.64 4.53 5.64
C ASN A 347 -11.58 5.02 6.67
N PRO A 348 -11.89 6.06 7.47
CA PRO A 348 -10.94 6.62 8.44
C PRO A 348 -10.37 5.60 9.43
N LYS A 349 -11.15 4.61 9.88
CA LYS A 349 -10.69 3.56 10.79
C LYS A 349 -9.58 2.74 10.15
N TRP A 350 -9.77 2.25 8.92
CA TRP A 350 -8.76 1.44 8.23
C TRP A 350 -7.52 2.23 7.86
N LYS A 351 -7.64 3.53 7.55
CA LYS A 351 -6.49 4.41 7.36
C LYS A 351 -5.65 4.52 8.62
N TYR A 352 -6.29 4.63 9.76
CA TYR A 352 -5.63 4.67 11.06
C TYR A 352 -4.90 3.35 11.39
N GLU A 353 -5.47 2.23 11.00
CA GLU A 353 -4.95 0.89 11.29
C GLU A 353 -3.96 0.37 10.21
N ILE A 354 -3.84 1.03 9.04
CA ILE A 354 -3.12 0.47 7.89
C ILE A 354 -1.66 0.12 8.18
N LYS A 355 -0.98 0.92 8.99
CA LYS A 355 0.40 0.65 9.40
C LYS A 355 0.48 -0.64 10.22
N GLU A 356 -0.42 -0.81 11.17
CA GLU A 356 -0.52 -2.01 12.00
C GLU A 356 -0.89 -3.24 11.16
N ILE A 357 -1.81 -3.10 10.23
CA ILE A 357 -2.20 -4.15 9.27
C ILE A 357 -0.97 -4.64 8.49
N ILE A 358 -0.18 -3.70 7.97
CA ILE A 358 1.03 -4.02 7.19
C ILE A 358 2.06 -4.72 8.08
N ASP A 359 2.34 -4.19 9.26
CA ASP A 359 3.32 -4.77 10.17
C ASP A 359 2.93 -6.17 10.64
N ASN A 360 1.66 -6.39 10.98
CA ASN A 360 1.15 -7.71 11.35
C ASN A 360 1.20 -8.71 10.19
N SER A 361 0.91 -8.26 8.97
CA SER A 361 1.02 -9.10 7.78
C SER A 361 2.48 -9.45 7.44
N LEU A 362 3.42 -8.56 7.73
CA LEU A 362 4.85 -8.79 7.53
C LEU A 362 5.54 -9.46 8.73
N ALA A 363 4.83 -9.68 9.83
CA ALA A 363 5.37 -10.34 11.00
C ALA A 363 5.90 -11.75 10.65
N GLY A 364 7.19 -11.98 10.92
CA GLY A 364 7.88 -13.22 10.56
C GLY A 364 8.51 -13.26 9.16
N ALA A 365 8.31 -12.23 8.33
CA ALA A 365 8.95 -12.10 7.02
C ALA A 365 10.35 -11.47 7.17
N ASN A 366 11.39 -12.29 7.28
CA ASN A 366 12.73 -11.85 7.70
C ASN A 366 13.46 -10.89 6.73
N ASN A 367 13.20 -10.97 5.43
CA ASN A 367 13.91 -10.18 4.40
C ASN A 367 12.95 -9.31 3.58
N THR A 368 11.84 -8.88 4.18
CA THR A 368 10.82 -8.08 3.50
C THR A 368 10.81 -6.65 4.03
N GLN A 369 10.68 -5.69 3.12
CA GLN A 369 10.49 -4.29 3.43
C GLN A 369 9.30 -3.74 2.66
N ALA A 370 8.45 -2.97 3.33
CA ALA A 370 7.40 -2.18 2.70
C ALA A 370 7.77 -0.69 2.73
N ILE A 371 7.66 -0.01 1.59
CA ILE A 371 7.81 1.44 1.47
C ILE A 371 6.47 2.00 1.01
N ILE A 372 5.88 2.84 1.84
CA ILE A 372 4.51 3.33 1.71
C ILE A 372 4.55 4.83 1.49
N ALA A 373 4.06 5.31 0.36
CA ALA A 373 3.86 6.73 0.13
C ALA A 373 2.40 7.09 0.37
N THR A 374 2.16 8.12 1.18
CA THR A 374 0.82 8.64 1.46
C THR A 374 0.87 10.15 1.71
N HIS A 375 -0.28 10.79 1.66
CA HIS A 375 -0.46 12.17 2.08
C HIS A 375 -1.48 12.30 3.25
N ASP A 376 -2.00 11.18 3.75
CA ASP A 376 -3.06 11.17 4.77
C ASP A 376 -2.48 11.18 6.19
N PRO A 377 -2.86 12.15 7.04
CA PRO A 377 -2.38 12.25 8.41
C PRO A 377 -2.82 11.08 9.31
N LEU A 378 -3.92 10.42 8.98
CA LEU A 378 -4.40 9.27 9.76
C LEU A 378 -3.42 8.10 9.71
N VAL A 379 -2.75 7.90 8.56
CA VAL A 379 -1.81 6.79 8.35
C VAL A 379 -0.57 6.87 9.24
N ILE A 380 -0.13 8.08 9.57
CA ILE A 380 1.10 8.28 10.37
C ILE A 380 0.81 8.50 11.86
N ASN A 381 -0.45 8.60 12.26
CA ASN A 381 -0.80 8.85 13.65
C ASN A 381 -0.36 7.69 14.55
N GLY A 382 0.44 7.99 15.58
CA GLY A 382 1.02 6.98 16.47
C GLY A 382 2.22 6.21 15.89
N VAL A 383 2.74 6.60 14.72
CA VAL A 383 3.92 5.98 14.11
C VAL A 383 5.20 6.65 14.61
N SER A 384 6.17 5.89 15.09
CA SER A 384 7.48 6.43 15.49
C SER A 384 8.17 7.14 14.32
N LYS A 385 8.76 8.30 14.59
CA LYS A 385 9.50 9.15 13.64
C LYS A 385 10.57 8.40 12.85
N GLU A 386 11.12 7.36 13.41
CA GLU A 386 12.17 6.56 12.76
C GLU A 386 11.69 5.91 11.47
N PHE A 387 10.38 5.60 11.38
CA PHE A 387 9.75 4.98 10.21
C PHE A 387 9.14 5.99 9.24
N ILE A 388 9.29 7.29 9.47
CA ILE A 388 8.70 8.33 8.65
C ILE A 388 9.79 9.11 7.93
N ARG A 389 9.54 9.49 6.66
CA ARG A 389 10.37 10.41 5.88
C ARG A 389 9.47 11.47 5.24
N ILE A 390 9.84 12.73 5.43
CA ILE A 390 9.08 13.88 4.93
C ILE A 390 9.68 14.35 3.62
N PHE A 391 8.90 14.28 2.55
CA PHE A 391 9.24 14.80 1.24
C PHE A 391 8.76 16.24 1.10
N THR A 392 9.65 17.13 0.70
CA THR A 392 9.36 18.56 0.51
C THR A 392 10.05 19.08 -0.73
N HIS A 393 9.58 20.22 -1.24
CA HIS A 393 10.22 20.93 -2.32
C HIS A 393 11.32 21.86 -1.82
N ASN A 394 12.44 21.90 -2.53
CA ASN A 394 13.35 23.04 -2.43
C ASN A 394 12.85 24.13 -3.38
N GLN A 395 12.06 25.05 -2.87
CA GLN A 395 11.38 26.10 -3.66
C GLN A 395 12.35 27.06 -4.37
N SER A 396 13.62 27.14 -3.93
CA SER A 396 14.64 28.01 -4.52
C SER A 396 15.32 27.40 -5.75
N LEU A 397 15.12 26.10 -6.01
CA LEU A 397 15.80 25.38 -7.07
C LEU A 397 14.79 24.64 -7.96
N VAL A 398 14.87 24.90 -9.27
CA VAL A 398 14.03 24.26 -10.28
C VAL A 398 14.93 23.53 -11.27
N THR A 399 14.55 22.32 -11.64
CA THR A 399 15.27 21.53 -12.67
C THR A 399 15.11 22.15 -14.04
N ASN A 400 15.98 21.78 -14.98
CA ASN A 400 15.90 22.22 -16.39
C ASN A 400 14.54 21.85 -17.04
N ASN A 401 13.83 20.87 -16.51
CA ASN A 401 12.52 20.42 -16.97
C ASN A 401 11.34 21.07 -16.21
N GLY A 402 11.60 22.09 -15.37
CA GLY A 402 10.58 22.86 -14.66
C GLY A 402 10.04 22.19 -13.37
N TYR A 403 10.71 21.15 -12.86
CA TYR A 403 10.36 20.54 -11.58
C TYR A 403 11.13 21.19 -10.42
N TYR A 404 10.50 21.32 -9.25
CA TYR A 404 11.21 21.66 -8.04
C TYR A 404 12.06 20.48 -7.57
N PHE A 405 13.23 20.75 -7.00
CA PHE A 405 14.08 19.73 -6.42
C PHE A 405 13.41 19.09 -5.22
N THR A 406 13.46 17.77 -5.15
CA THR A 406 12.98 17.00 -4.00
C THR A 406 13.99 17.01 -2.88
N LYS A 407 13.55 17.33 -1.67
CA LYS A 407 14.33 17.19 -0.44
C LYS A 407 13.62 16.24 0.51
N VAL A 408 14.39 15.36 1.16
CA VAL A 408 13.88 14.44 2.20
C VAL A 408 14.39 14.88 3.57
N ILE A 409 13.50 14.92 4.54
CA ILE A 409 13.77 15.30 5.91
C ILE A 409 13.38 14.13 6.82
N ALA A 410 14.26 13.75 7.74
CA ALA A 410 13.90 12.88 8.85
C ALA A 410 13.21 13.74 9.92
N PRO A 411 12.02 13.35 10.41
CA PRO A 411 11.33 14.12 11.44
C PRO A 411 12.09 14.11 12.77
N THR A 412 11.90 15.17 13.55
CA THR A 412 12.55 15.35 14.85
C THR A 412 11.64 14.95 16.00
N GLU A 413 10.32 15.08 15.82
CA GLU A 413 9.30 14.77 16.82
C GLU A 413 8.56 13.48 16.48
N ASP A 414 8.16 12.71 17.50
CA ASP A 414 7.30 11.55 17.29
C ASP A 414 5.85 11.97 17.05
N THR A 415 5.09 11.12 16.36
CA THR A 415 3.66 11.40 16.11
C THR A 415 2.77 10.94 17.26
N GLU A 416 3.31 10.15 18.18
CA GLU A 416 2.57 9.63 19.34
C GLU A 416 2.08 10.77 20.23
N GLY A 417 0.79 10.75 20.54
CA GLY A 417 0.14 11.74 21.40
C GLY A 417 -0.21 13.07 20.74
N LEU A 418 0.19 13.33 19.49
CA LEU A 418 -0.14 14.59 18.80
C LEU A 418 -1.61 14.67 18.38
N GLY A 419 -2.24 13.53 18.08
CA GLY A 419 -3.54 13.51 17.42
C GLY A 419 -3.50 14.12 16.01
N VAL A 420 -4.62 14.03 15.28
CA VAL A 420 -4.67 14.50 13.88
C VAL A 420 -4.43 16.01 13.76
N ASP A 421 -5.02 16.81 14.64
CA ASP A 421 -4.86 18.27 14.61
C ASP A 421 -3.42 18.70 14.93
N GLY A 422 -2.79 18.03 15.90
CA GLY A 422 -1.39 18.26 16.22
C GLY A 422 -0.46 17.89 15.04
N LEU A 423 -0.73 16.75 14.38
CA LEU A 423 0.02 16.33 13.20
C LEU A 423 -0.10 17.35 12.06
N LEU A 424 -1.32 17.84 11.78
CA LEU A 424 -1.55 18.83 10.73
C LEU A 424 -0.75 20.12 10.96
N GLN A 425 -0.57 20.54 12.22
CA GLN A 425 0.15 21.76 12.59
C GLN A 425 1.65 21.55 12.81
N SER A 426 2.11 20.30 12.96
CA SER A 426 3.51 19.95 13.22
C SER A 426 4.41 20.06 11.97
N GLU A 427 5.68 19.66 12.12
CA GLU A 427 6.66 19.59 11.03
C GLU A 427 6.24 18.67 9.87
N TYR A 428 5.29 17.75 10.10
CA TYR A 428 4.83 16.77 9.12
C TYR A 428 4.01 17.42 7.99
N TYR A 429 3.05 18.30 8.33
CA TYR A 429 2.15 18.94 7.36
C TYR A 429 2.26 20.45 7.31
N ARG A 430 2.76 21.08 8.37
CA ARG A 430 3.05 22.53 8.46
C ARG A 430 1.85 23.44 8.19
N LEU A 431 0.64 22.97 8.47
CA LEU A 431 -0.54 23.80 8.39
C LEU A 431 -0.53 24.80 9.55
N LYS A 432 -0.89 26.04 9.28
CA LYS A 432 -0.99 27.08 10.32
C LYS A 432 -2.10 26.78 11.33
N THR A 433 -3.13 26.08 10.88
CA THR A 433 -4.33 25.75 11.68
C THR A 433 -5.08 24.60 11.03
N SER A 434 -5.82 23.84 11.84
CA SER A 434 -6.76 22.80 11.40
C SER A 434 -8.18 23.34 11.16
N TYR A 435 -8.44 24.60 11.51
CA TYR A 435 -9.75 25.23 11.32
C TYR A 435 -9.98 25.68 9.88
N ASP A 436 -11.24 25.80 9.48
CA ASP A 436 -11.63 26.37 8.20
C ASP A 436 -11.19 27.85 8.08
N LYS A 437 -11.07 28.32 6.84
CA LYS A 437 -10.57 29.65 6.54
C LYS A 437 -11.36 30.76 7.25
N LYS A 438 -12.72 30.65 7.27
CA LYS A 438 -13.58 31.67 7.86
C LYS A 438 -13.38 31.77 9.39
N SER A 439 -13.26 30.63 10.06
CA SER A 439 -12.97 30.58 11.50
C SER A 439 -11.57 31.09 11.78
N THR A 440 -10.58 30.72 10.97
CA THR A 440 -9.21 31.20 11.07
C THR A 440 -9.12 32.72 10.93
N ASP A 441 -9.78 33.31 9.93
CA ASP A 441 -9.78 34.77 9.73
C ASP A 441 -10.38 35.49 10.95
N LYS A 442 -11.44 34.94 11.56
CA LYS A 442 -12.02 35.49 12.80
C LYS A 442 -11.05 35.41 13.99
N PHE A 443 -10.35 34.28 14.14
CA PHE A 443 -9.36 34.15 15.22
C PHE A 443 -8.21 35.15 15.04
N MET A 444 -7.68 35.27 13.82
CA MET A 444 -6.59 36.20 13.52
C MET A 444 -7.05 37.66 13.77
N ARG A 445 -8.24 38.01 13.30
CA ARG A 445 -8.79 39.36 13.50
C ARG A 445 -8.99 39.67 14.98
N ARG A 446 -9.55 38.72 15.74
CA ARG A 446 -9.67 38.87 17.20
C ARG A 446 -8.31 39.05 17.86
N GLN A 447 -7.29 38.31 17.44
CA GLN A 447 -5.94 38.41 18.00
C GLN A 447 -5.31 39.78 17.70
N GLU A 448 -5.46 40.31 16.49
CA GLU A 448 -5.03 41.66 16.11
C GLU A 448 -5.67 42.72 17.01
N LEU A 449 -6.98 42.63 17.20
CA LEU A 449 -7.72 43.55 18.08
C LEU A 449 -7.27 43.44 19.53
N TYR A 450 -6.99 42.23 20.04
CA TYR A 450 -6.41 42.06 21.38
C TYR A 450 -5.04 42.72 21.53
N ILE A 451 -4.18 42.63 20.52
CA ILE A 451 -2.84 43.27 20.52
C ILE A 451 -3.03 44.79 20.57
N LYS A 452 -3.95 45.35 19.80
CA LYS A 452 -4.27 46.80 19.83
C LYS A 452 -4.84 47.24 21.21
N LEU A 453 -5.71 46.40 21.83
CA LEU A 453 -6.23 46.67 23.17
C LEU A 453 -5.11 46.72 24.22
N ILE A 454 -4.17 45.75 24.18
CA ILE A 454 -3.02 45.72 25.10
C ILE A 454 -2.14 46.95 24.93
N ASN A 455 -1.96 47.43 23.70
CA ASN A 455 -1.15 48.61 23.39
C ASN A 455 -1.87 49.92 23.60
N ASN A 456 -3.15 49.90 24.02
CA ASN A 456 -4.03 51.08 24.09
C ASN A 456 -4.20 51.82 22.75
N GLU A 457 -4.19 51.10 21.64
CA GLU A 457 -4.32 51.63 20.28
C GLU A 457 -5.69 51.30 19.65
N ILE A 458 -6.61 50.70 20.40
CA ILE A 458 -7.94 50.26 19.93
C ILE A 458 -8.93 51.42 20.03
N ASP A 459 -9.76 51.59 19.01
CA ASP A 459 -10.87 52.55 19.03
C ASP A 459 -12.19 51.91 19.48
N ASP A 460 -13.26 52.76 19.61
CA ASP A 460 -14.56 52.29 20.10
C ASP A 460 -15.24 51.30 19.15
N GLU A 461 -15.05 51.45 17.79
CA GLU A 461 -15.61 50.53 16.80
C GLU A 461 -14.88 49.18 16.85
N GLU A 462 -13.57 49.20 16.94
CA GLU A 462 -12.75 48.01 17.09
C GLU A 462 -13.00 47.28 18.41
N THR A 463 -13.32 48.01 19.48
CA THR A 463 -13.72 47.43 20.79
C THR A 463 -15.05 46.67 20.67
N GLU A 464 -16.02 47.22 19.96
CA GLU A 464 -17.30 46.55 19.73
C GLU A 464 -17.11 45.35 18.77
N GLU A 465 -16.27 45.47 17.75
CA GLU A 465 -15.88 44.34 16.87
C GLU A 465 -15.24 43.21 17.69
N LEU A 466 -14.35 43.52 18.63
CA LEU A 466 -13.69 42.54 19.49
C LEU A 466 -14.71 41.81 20.40
N ARG A 467 -15.70 42.52 20.94
CA ARG A 467 -16.78 41.92 21.74
C ARG A 467 -17.62 40.96 20.89
N ASN A 468 -18.04 41.40 19.70
CA ASN A 468 -18.86 40.61 18.80
C ASN A 468 -18.11 39.34 18.35
N LEU A 469 -16.85 39.46 17.93
CA LEU A 469 -16.01 38.31 17.55
C LEU A 469 -15.80 37.36 18.73
N THR A 470 -15.60 37.88 19.94
CA THR A 470 -15.42 37.05 21.14
C THR A 470 -16.67 36.25 21.46
N GLN A 471 -17.85 36.88 21.35
CA GLN A 471 -19.15 36.22 21.56
C GLN A 471 -19.41 35.18 20.45
N GLU A 472 -19.13 35.53 19.18
CA GLU A 472 -19.33 34.63 18.04
C GLU A 472 -18.41 33.40 18.13
N ILE A 473 -17.14 33.59 18.43
CA ILE A 473 -16.17 32.50 18.63
C ILE A 473 -16.54 31.65 19.85
N GLY A 474 -17.02 32.27 20.94
CA GLY A 474 -17.51 31.55 22.14
C GLY A 474 -18.73 30.68 21.86
N SER A 475 -19.55 31.01 20.85
CA SER A 475 -20.70 30.22 20.43
C SER A 475 -20.38 29.11 19.43
N MET A 476 -19.16 29.08 18.86
CA MET A 476 -18.72 28.03 17.95
C MET A 476 -18.54 26.72 18.72
N GLN A 477 -19.02 25.61 18.12
CA GLN A 477 -18.71 24.28 18.63
C GLN A 477 -17.25 23.96 18.27
N MET A 478 -16.35 24.28 19.17
CA MET A 478 -14.94 23.88 19.01
C MET A 478 -14.75 22.48 19.58
N SER A 479 -14.15 21.57 18.79
CA SER A 479 -13.65 20.32 19.32
C SER A 479 -12.38 20.62 20.13
N TYR A 480 -12.42 20.35 21.39
CA TYR A 480 -11.23 20.32 22.24
C TYR A 480 -10.65 18.92 22.14
N ASN A 481 -9.41 18.81 21.71
CA ASN A 481 -8.67 17.55 21.68
C ASN A 481 -8.25 17.14 23.10
N SER A 482 -9.21 16.85 23.96
CA SER A 482 -8.95 16.18 25.21
C SER A 482 -9.28 14.70 25.05
N ILE A 483 -8.38 13.84 25.54
CA ILE A 483 -8.56 12.39 25.58
C ILE A 483 -9.72 12.02 26.52
N ASP A 484 -10.12 12.95 27.37
CA ASP A 484 -11.16 12.79 28.37
C ASP A 484 -12.46 13.48 27.91
N PHE A 485 -13.46 12.68 27.52
CA PHE A 485 -14.79 13.15 27.12
C PHE A 485 -15.46 13.97 28.24
N LEU A 486 -15.18 13.65 29.50
CA LEU A 486 -15.69 14.41 30.66
C LEU A 486 -15.08 15.80 30.72
N TYR A 487 -13.84 15.98 30.33
CA TYR A 487 -13.17 17.27 30.23
C TYR A 487 -13.80 18.15 29.15
N ASP A 488 -14.16 17.59 28.00
CA ASP A 488 -14.83 18.34 26.94
C ASP A 488 -16.22 18.81 27.35
N ASP A 489 -17.00 17.97 28.04
CA ASP A 489 -18.30 18.34 28.59
C ASP A 489 -18.15 19.35 29.73
N PHE A 490 -17.15 19.19 30.58
CA PHE A 490 -16.82 20.19 31.62
C PHE A 490 -16.51 21.55 31.00
N ILE A 491 -15.65 21.62 29.98
CA ILE A 491 -15.28 22.88 29.31
C ILE A 491 -16.50 23.52 28.63
N LYS A 492 -17.39 22.75 28.00
CA LYS A 492 -18.63 23.26 27.38
C LYS A 492 -19.55 23.90 28.45
N VAL A 493 -19.76 23.21 29.58
CA VAL A 493 -20.57 23.73 30.69
C VAL A 493 -19.92 24.94 31.31
N PHE A 494 -18.63 24.89 31.56
CA PHE A 494 -17.85 25.95 32.17
C PHE A 494 -17.88 27.26 31.37
N ARG A 495 -17.80 27.18 30.02
CA ARG A 495 -17.87 28.37 29.15
C ARG A 495 -19.23 29.05 29.11
N ASN A 496 -20.29 28.30 29.33
CA ASN A 496 -21.64 28.84 29.39
C ASN A 496 -21.97 29.52 30.74
N MET A 497 -21.01 29.56 31.65
CA MET A 497 -21.20 30.29 32.92
C MET A 497 -20.98 31.79 32.74
N ASP A 498 -21.87 32.62 33.30
CA ASP A 498 -21.79 34.09 33.27
C ASP A 498 -20.42 34.62 33.74
N LEU A 499 -19.78 33.93 34.69
CA LEU A 499 -18.46 34.28 35.21
C LEU A 499 -17.30 34.08 34.23
N TYR A 500 -17.51 33.33 33.14
CA TYR A 500 -16.48 33.13 32.12
C TYR A 500 -16.49 34.24 31.06
N SER A 501 -17.62 34.83 30.80
CA SER A 501 -17.81 35.89 29.81
C SER A 501 -17.38 37.28 30.30
N LYS A 502 -17.02 37.42 31.56
CA LYS A 502 -16.59 38.70 32.15
C LYS A 502 -15.10 38.93 31.87
N GLU A 503 -14.78 40.12 31.38
CA GLU A 503 -13.42 40.56 31.06
C GLU A 503 -12.52 40.73 32.29
N TYR A 504 -13.10 41.07 33.45
CA TYR A 504 -12.43 41.20 34.75
C TYR A 504 -13.28 40.56 35.85
N LEU A 505 -12.68 39.67 36.62
CA LEU A 505 -13.29 39.07 37.80
C LEU A 505 -12.80 39.80 39.07
N THR A 506 -13.72 40.15 39.94
CA THR A 506 -13.39 40.61 41.30
C THR A 506 -12.84 39.42 42.13
N TYR A 507 -12.18 39.72 43.26
CA TYR A 507 -11.62 38.69 44.14
C TYR A 507 -12.69 37.67 44.60
N ASP A 508 -13.90 38.15 44.92
CA ASP A 508 -15.03 37.32 45.35
C ASP A 508 -15.55 36.45 44.20
N GLU A 509 -15.58 36.98 42.97
CA GLU A 509 -15.99 36.23 41.77
C GLU A 509 -14.98 35.16 41.37
N ILE A 510 -13.69 35.37 41.63
CA ILE A 510 -12.66 34.34 41.46
C ILE A 510 -12.89 33.18 42.43
N HIS A 511 -13.23 33.47 43.68
CA HIS A 511 -13.55 32.46 44.69
C HIS A 511 -14.86 31.73 44.39
N GLU A 512 -15.88 32.44 43.94
CA GLU A 512 -17.14 31.83 43.51
C GLU A 512 -16.97 30.94 42.29
N ARG A 513 -16.19 31.37 41.31
CA ARG A 513 -15.82 30.56 40.14
C ARG A 513 -15.12 29.27 40.55
N ARG A 514 -14.14 29.33 41.45
CA ARG A 514 -13.41 28.16 41.94
C ARG A 514 -14.33 27.17 42.65
N ARG A 515 -15.24 27.66 43.46
CA ARG A 515 -16.23 26.85 44.18
C ARG A 515 -17.20 26.15 43.22
N LYS A 516 -17.71 26.87 42.20
CA LYS A 516 -18.55 26.26 41.13
C LYS A 516 -17.82 25.20 40.34
N ILE A 517 -16.51 25.36 40.05
CA ILE A 517 -15.69 24.34 39.39
C ILE A 517 -15.56 23.08 40.27
N GLU A 518 -15.29 23.26 41.57
CA GLU A 518 -15.19 22.16 42.52
C GLU A 518 -16.52 21.39 42.65
N ASP A 519 -17.67 22.10 42.65
CA ASP A 519 -18.99 21.48 42.68
C ASP A 519 -19.31 20.69 41.41
N ILE A 520 -18.92 21.19 40.21
CA ILE A 520 -19.09 20.48 38.95
C ILE A 520 -18.23 19.21 38.91
N ILE A 521 -16.96 19.31 39.33
CA ILE A 521 -16.05 18.16 39.41
C ILE A 521 -16.62 17.08 40.34
N LYS A 522 -17.17 17.46 41.49
CA LYS A 522 -17.82 16.53 42.42
C LYS A 522 -19.03 15.84 41.77
N THR A 523 -19.91 16.61 41.12
CA THR A 523 -21.11 16.08 40.46
C THR A 523 -20.73 15.09 39.34
N LEU A 524 -19.67 15.36 38.57
CA LEU A 524 -19.16 14.47 37.54
C LEU A 524 -18.57 13.17 38.11
N HIS A 525 -17.89 13.25 39.28
CA HIS A 525 -17.39 12.06 39.97
C HIS A 525 -18.49 11.22 40.62
N GLU A 526 -19.54 11.85 41.16
CA GLU A 526 -20.67 11.14 41.78
C GLU A 526 -21.63 10.51 40.75
N GLY A 527 -21.63 10.96 39.48
CA GLY A 527 -22.41 10.39 38.38
C GLY A 527 -21.76 9.16 37.69
N GLN A 528 -20.60 8.71 38.19
CA GLN A 528 -19.92 7.50 37.70
C GLN A 528 -20.12 6.25 38.58
N VAL A 529 -21.06 6.25 39.53
CA VAL A 529 -21.40 5.09 40.37
C VAL A 529 -22.69 4.43 39.88
#